data_5258a063b85250da5c3bf815195a7b79
#
_entry.id   5258a063b85250da5c3bf815195a7b79
#
_cell.length_a   1.000
_cell.length_b   1.000
_cell.length_c   1.000
_cell.angle_alpha   90.00
_cell.angle_beta   90.00
_cell.angle_gamma   90.00
#
_symmetry.space_group_name_H-M   'P 1'
#
loop_
_entity.id
_entity.type
_entity.pdbx_description
1 polymer ?
#
loop_
_entity_poly.entity_id
_entity_poly.type
_entity_poly.pdbx_seq_one_letter_code
_entity_poly.pdbx_strand_id
1 'polypeptide(L)'
;MKRERLKKDKLRFIIVGLILLNCLTIALFLAKGSSGNHETVATIGKEKITRQDWLSEMESRYGKEVLKELIDQKVIETAGKKYAVNISDKAVERELNMFKTMYGSSGGYQASDENKWRQQIKSSLMLEELLTRDAKISEKEIKSYYEKNKSQFNLPDSYHISQIIVKTKKEADQTIKELDQGSSFSVLAMERSIDEFTANFGGDAGYINEDTERYSKSFIDEIKNLKPGSWSKAIKMDDGYAIVMLHEHVRGKEYSYKEVKDQIRRQIALEQMDTPVSARPLWNELDVEWFYGKTEAH
;
A
#
# COMPACT_ATOMS: atom_id res chain seq x y z
N MET A 1 -39.08 -25.53 -63.23
CA MET A 1 -39.69 -25.67 -61.88
C MET A 1 -38.91 -26.62 -60.89
N LYS A 2 -38.48 -27.80 -61.30
CA LYS A 2 -37.76 -28.77 -60.35
C LYS A 2 -36.42 -28.30 -59.85
N ARG A 3 -35.60 -27.55 -60.62
CA ARG A 3 -34.28 -27.03 -60.24
C ARG A 3 -34.33 -25.87 -59.20
N GLU A 4 -35.36 -25.05 -59.18
CA GLU A 4 -35.51 -23.97 -58.21
C GLU A 4 -35.97 -24.45 -56.84
N ARG A 5 -36.82 -25.48 -56.78
CA ARG A 5 -37.22 -26.13 -55.50
C ARG A 5 -35.99 -26.77 -54.82
N LEU A 6 -35.16 -27.48 -55.55
CA LEU A 6 -33.93 -28.10 -55.02
C LEU A 6 -32.92 -27.07 -54.47
N LYS A 7 -32.86 -25.86 -55.09
CA LYS A 7 -32.01 -24.78 -54.56
C LYS A 7 -32.59 -24.17 -53.26
N LYS A 8 -33.91 -23.99 -53.17
CA LYS A 8 -34.59 -23.49 -51.95
C LYS A 8 -34.48 -24.47 -50.80
N ASP A 9 -34.58 -25.76 -51.02
CA ASP A 9 -34.44 -26.76 -49.97
C ASP A 9 -32.99 -26.88 -49.46
N LYS A 10 -32.00 -26.83 -50.36
CA LYS A 10 -30.57 -26.73 -49.95
C LYS A 10 -30.29 -25.49 -49.12
N LEU A 11 -30.85 -24.33 -49.51
CA LEU A 11 -30.69 -23.08 -48.75
C LEU A 11 -31.32 -23.17 -47.37
N ARG A 12 -32.53 -23.80 -47.23
CA ARG A 12 -33.17 -24.05 -45.93
C ARG A 12 -32.33 -24.94 -45.06
N PHE A 13 -31.73 -26.02 -45.56
CA PHE A 13 -30.85 -26.89 -44.82
C PHE A 13 -29.57 -26.17 -44.35
N ILE A 14 -29.02 -25.27 -45.16
CA ILE A 14 -27.86 -24.44 -44.78
C ILE A 14 -28.23 -23.47 -43.64
N ILE A 15 -29.39 -22.80 -43.77
CA ILE A 15 -29.87 -21.86 -42.72
C ILE A 15 -30.13 -22.60 -41.40
N VAL A 16 -30.77 -23.75 -41.42
CA VAL A 16 -31.03 -24.57 -40.24
C VAL A 16 -29.69 -25.04 -39.63
N GLY A 17 -28.73 -25.47 -40.45
CA GLY A 17 -27.38 -25.85 -39.99
C GLY A 17 -26.65 -24.69 -39.32
N LEU A 18 -26.72 -23.46 -39.88
CA LEU A 18 -26.14 -22.25 -39.28
C LEU A 18 -26.79 -21.85 -37.94
N ILE A 19 -28.12 -21.98 -37.85
CA ILE A 19 -28.88 -21.75 -36.61
C ILE A 19 -28.45 -22.74 -35.54
N LEU A 20 -28.37 -24.04 -35.87
CA LEU A 20 -27.95 -25.08 -34.94
C LEU A 20 -26.48 -24.88 -34.48
N LEU A 21 -25.58 -24.49 -35.41
CA LEU A 21 -24.19 -24.16 -35.09
C LEU A 21 -24.10 -22.94 -34.14
N ASN A 22 -24.91 -21.91 -34.38
CA ASN A 22 -24.99 -20.71 -33.54
C ASN A 22 -25.54 -21.05 -32.14
N CYS A 23 -26.61 -21.87 -32.07
CA CYS A 23 -27.14 -22.36 -30.80
C CYS A 23 -26.08 -23.21 -30.02
N LEU A 24 -25.32 -24.04 -30.73
CA LEU A 24 -24.25 -24.85 -30.14
C LEU A 24 -23.11 -23.97 -29.62
N THR A 25 -22.70 -22.95 -30.38
CA THR A 25 -21.66 -21.98 -29.94
C THR A 25 -22.12 -21.17 -28.74
N ILE A 26 -23.38 -20.73 -28.70
CA ILE A 26 -23.96 -20.02 -27.55
C ILE A 26 -24.02 -20.96 -26.33
N ALA A 27 -24.45 -22.20 -26.51
CA ALA A 27 -24.51 -23.19 -25.42
C ALA A 27 -23.11 -23.50 -24.86
N LEU A 28 -22.10 -23.63 -25.73
CA LEU A 28 -20.69 -23.82 -25.32
C LEU A 28 -20.11 -22.57 -24.62
N PHE A 29 -20.50 -21.37 -25.03
CA PHE A 29 -20.08 -20.12 -24.41
C PHE A 29 -20.71 -19.95 -23.02
N LEU A 30 -22.00 -20.27 -22.89
CA LEU A 30 -22.71 -20.27 -21.60
C LEU A 30 -22.17 -21.34 -20.64
N ALA A 31 -21.86 -22.53 -21.14
CA ALA A 31 -21.24 -23.60 -20.34
C ALA A 31 -19.80 -23.23 -19.87
N LYS A 32 -19.03 -22.52 -20.68
CA LYS A 32 -17.68 -22.06 -20.35
C LYS A 32 -17.68 -20.84 -19.42
N GLY A 33 -18.67 -19.95 -19.51
CA GLY A 33 -18.83 -18.79 -18.65
C GLY A 33 -19.20 -19.11 -17.21
N SER A 34 -19.80 -20.29 -16.97
CA SER A 34 -20.24 -20.75 -15.65
C SER A 34 -19.15 -21.44 -14.83
N SER A 35 -17.98 -21.74 -15.42
CA SER A 35 -16.96 -22.60 -14.79
C SER A 35 -16.15 -21.91 -13.68
N GLY A 36 -16.08 -20.57 -13.65
CA GLY A 36 -15.27 -19.84 -12.67
C GLY A 36 -15.90 -19.73 -11.27
N ASN A 37 -17.23 -19.71 -11.18
CA ASN A 37 -17.92 -19.49 -9.91
C ASN A 37 -18.10 -20.78 -9.07
N HIS A 38 -17.97 -21.96 -9.68
CA HIS A 38 -18.09 -23.26 -9.00
C HIS A 38 -16.75 -23.90 -8.64
N GLU A 39 -15.64 -23.17 -8.81
CA GLU A 39 -14.33 -23.63 -8.38
C GLU A 39 -14.35 -23.95 -6.89
N THR A 40 -13.89 -25.15 -6.51
CA THR A 40 -13.78 -25.56 -5.12
C THR A 40 -12.56 -24.90 -4.50
N VAL A 41 -12.72 -24.04 -3.51
CA VAL A 41 -11.65 -23.34 -2.80
C VAL A 41 -11.21 -24.08 -1.54
N ALA A 42 -12.10 -24.91 -0.95
CA ALA A 42 -11.76 -25.80 0.16
C ALA A 42 -12.62 -27.05 0.15
N THR A 43 -12.09 -28.16 0.72
CA THR A 43 -12.81 -29.42 0.88
C THR A 43 -12.64 -29.89 2.32
N ILE A 44 -13.75 -30.24 2.98
CA ILE A 44 -13.80 -30.73 4.36
C ILE A 44 -14.51 -32.09 4.35
N GLY A 45 -13.74 -33.15 4.32
CA GLY A 45 -14.29 -34.48 4.12
C GLY A 45 -14.97 -34.63 2.73
N LYS A 46 -16.32 -34.71 2.71
CA LYS A 46 -17.13 -34.75 1.47
C LYS A 46 -17.75 -33.40 1.11
N GLU A 47 -17.74 -32.46 2.02
CA GLU A 47 -18.29 -31.11 1.83
C GLU A 47 -17.28 -30.19 1.09
N LYS A 48 -17.82 -29.32 0.25
CA LYS A 48 -17.04 -28.41 -0.55
C LYS A 48 -17.46 -26.97 -0.28
N ILE A 49 -16.50 -26.09 -0.16
CA ILE A 49 -16.73 -24.64 -0.20
C ILE A 49 -16.35 -24.17 -1.60
N THR A 50 -17.31 -23.55 -2.28
CA THR A 50 -17.08 -23.01 -3.61
C THR A 50 -16.57 -21.56 -3.55
N ARG A 51 -15.96 -21.09 -4.64
CA ARG A 51 -15.59 -19.67 -4.80
C ARG A 51 -16.80 -18.75 -4.60
N GLN A 52 -17.98 -19.17 -5.07
CA GLN A 52 -19.22 -18.40 -4.93
C GLN A 52 -19.61 -18.25 -3.45
N ASP A 53 -19.58 -19.34 -2.67
CA ASP A 53 -19.88 -19.30 -1.24
C ASP A 53 -18.94 -18.35 -0.50
N TRP A 54 -17.64 -18.46 -0.80
CA TRP A 54 -16.62 -17.61 -0.20
C TRP A 54 -16.80 -16.14 -0.57
N LEU A 55 -17.03 -15.82 -1.86
CA LEU A 55 -17.27 -14.44 -2.31
C LEU A 55 -18.54 -13.85 -1.74
N SER A 56 -19.65 -14.64 -1.66
CA SER A 56 -20.89 -14.19 -1.05
C SER A 56 -20.74 -13.86 0.42
N GLU A 57 -19.96 -14.66 1.16
CA GLU A 57 -19.66 -14.39 2.57
C GLU A 57 -18.78 -13.13 2.73
N MET A 58 -17.78 -12.96 1.85
CA MET A 58 -16.94 -11.75 1.84
C MET A 58 -17.76 -10.49 1.51
N GLU A 59 -18.65 -10.56 0.51
CA GLU A 59 -19.54 -9.47 0.14
C GLU A 59 -20.50 -9.12 1.28
N SER A 60 -21.08 -10.11 1.94
CA SER A 60 -21.98 -9.88 3.07
C SER A 60 -21.32 -9.16 4.24
N ARG A 61 -20.04 -9.45 4.51
CA ARG A 61 -19.29 -8.87 5.64
C ARG A 61 -18.63 -7.55 5.31
N TYR A 62 -18.04 -7.43 4.12
CA TYR A 62 -17.13 -6.33 3.76
C TYR A 62 -17.54 -5.61 2.47
N GLY A 63 -18.54 -6.11 1.74
CA GLY A 63 -18.85 -5.64 0.39
C GLY A 63 -19.14 -4.15 0.32
N LYS A 64 -19.88 -3.60 1.29
CA LYS A 64 -20.22 -2.18 1.32
C LYS A 64 -18.99 -1.28 1.49
N GLU A 65 -18.12 -1.61 2.42
CA GLU A 65 -16.88 -0.87 2.72
C GLU A 65 -15.91 -0.95 1.56
N VAL A 66 -15.68 -2.17 1.04
CA VAL A 66 -14.78 -2.38 -0.10
C VAL A 66 -15.27 -1.67 -1.35
N LEU A 67 -16.59 -1.75 -1.65
CA LEU A 67 -17.16 -1.02 -2.79
C LEU A 67 -17.04 0.50 -2.62
N LYS A 68 -17.25 1.00 -1.39
CA LYS A 68 -17.07 2.42 -1.08
C LYS A 68 -15.63 2.87 -1.35
N GLU A 69 -14.63 2.11 -0.89
CA GLU A 69 -13.21 2.39 -1.14
C GLU A 69 -12.87 2.41 -2.63
N LEU A 70 -13.38 1.44 -3.39
CA LEU A 70 -13.21 1.39 -4.85
C LEU A 70 -13.83 2.60 -5.55
N ILE A 71 -15.03 3.03 -5.09
CA ILE A 71 -15.70 4.22 -5.62
C ILE A 71 -14.89 5.47 -5.25
N ASP A 72 -14.46 5.62 -4.00
CA ASP A 72 -13.63 6.73 -3.55
C ASP A 72 -12.36 6.88 -4.42
N GLN A 73 -11.64 5.79 -4.67
CA GLN A 73 -10.47 5.79 -5.55
C GLN A 73 -10.84 6.24 -6.97
N LYS A 74 -11.92 5.69 -7.52
CA LYS A 74 -12.35 6.01 -8.88
C LYS A 74 -12.84 7.44 -9.05
N VAL A 75 -13.52 7.95 -8.03
CA VAL A 75 -13.98 9.34 -7.97
C VAL A 75 -12.80 10.30 -7.92
N ILE A 76 -11.80 10.03 -7.06
CA ILE A 76 -10.58 10.84 -6.95
C ILE A 76 -9.83 10.87 -8.28
N GLU A 77 -9.63 9.72 -8.94
CA GLU A 77 -8.99 9.66 -10.25
C GLU A 77 -9.75 10.46 -11.31
N THR A 78 -11.08 10.34 -11.32
CA THR A 78 -11.95 10.99 -12.31
C THR A 78 -11.96 12.51 -12.09
N ALA A 79 -12.12 12.96 -10.84
CA ALA A 79 -12.03 14.37 -10.49
C ALA A 79 -10.63 14.94 -10.78
N GLY A 80 -9.57 14.20 -10.48
CA GLY A 80 -8.19 14.59 -10.80
C GLY A 80 -8.00 14.88 -12.30
N LYS A 81 -8.56 14.03 -13.16
CA LYS A 81 -8.56 14.26 -14.62
C LYS A 81 -9.42 15.47 -15.02
N LYS A 82 -10.64 15.58 -14.47
CA LYS A 82 -11.58 16.67 -14.75
C LYS A 82 -10.99 18.04 -14.41
N TYR A 83 -10.29 18.14 -13.29
CA TYR A 83 -9.71 19.40 -12.80
C TYR A 83 -8.21 19.56 -13.11
N ALA A 84 -7.63 18.66 -13.92
CA ALA A 84 -6.22 18.64 -14.30
C ALA A 84 -5.25 18.69 -13.10
N VAL A 85 -5.62 18.05 -11.97
CA VAL A 85 -4.78 17.92 -10.78
C VAL A 85 -3.70 16.89 -11.07
N ASN A 86 -2.44 17.28 -10.85
CA ASN A 86 -1.29 16.40 -11.00
C ASN A 86 -0.43 16.40 -9.74
N ILE A 87 -0.22 15.24 -9.17
CA ILE A 87 0.66 15.03 -8.02
C ILE A 87 2.01 14.53 -8.52
N SER A 88 3.07 15.30 -8.24
CA SER A 88 4.42 14.93 -8.67
C SER A 88 4.96 13.73 -7.88
N ASP A 89 5.77 12.91 -8.54
CA ASP A 89 6.45 11.78 -7.89
C ASP A 89 7.35 12.25 -6.73
N LYS A 90 7.93 13.46 -6.82
CA LYS A 90 8.70 14.07 -5.72
C LYS A 90 7.85 14.35 -4.48
N ALA A 91 6.58 14.74 -4.65
CA ALA A 91 5.67 14.94 -3.53
C ALA A 91 5.32 13.59 -2.89
N VAL A 92 5.03 12.57 -3.71
CA VAL A 92 4.77 11.20 -3.22
C VAL A 92 5.98 10.64 -2.46
N GLU A 93 7.19 10.81 -3.01
CA GLU A 93 8.42 10.33 -2.39
C GLU A 93 8.69 11.01 -1.04
N ARG A 94 8.46 12.32 -0.96
CA ARG A 94 8.61 13.07 0.30
C ARG A 94 7.66 12.54 1.37
N GLU A 95 6.38 12.40 1.05
CA GLU A 95 5.38 11.87 2.01
C GLU A 95 5.68 10.42 2.40
N LEU A 96 6.12 9.58 1.46
CA LEU A 96 6.51 8.21 1.75
C LEU A 96 7.70 8.16 2.72
N ASN A 97 8.72 8.97 2.49
CA ASN A 97 9.89 9.03 3.37
C ASN A 97 9.52 9.56 4.76
N MET A 98 8.66 10.58 4.85
CA MET A 98 8.13 11.06 6.13
C MET A 98 7.33 9.96 6.84
N PHE A 99 6.47 9.23 6.11
CA PHE A 99 5.70 8.12 6.67
C PHE A 99 6.61 7.00 7.19
N LYS A 100 7.60 6.58 6.41
CA LYS A 100 8.61 5.57 6.82
C LYS A 100 9.28 5.97 8.13
N THR A 101 9.75 7.21 8.23
CA THR A 101 10.50 7.68 9.40
C THR A 101 9.65 7.91 10.64
N MET A 102 8.39 8.30 10.49
CA MET A 102 7.49 8.57 11.62
C MET A 102 6.77 7.33 12.14
N TYR A 103 6.40 6.41 11.24
CA TYR A 103 5.53 5.27 11.57
C TYR A 103 6.20 3.91 11.33
N GLY A 104 7.32 3.87 10.66
CA GLY A 104 7.99 2.63 10.28
C GLY A 104 8.47 1.79 11.46
N SER A 105 8.76 2.41 12.62
CA SER A 105 9.15 1.71 13.85
C SER A 105 8.00 1.02 14.58
N SER A 106 6.75 1.30 14.19
CA SER A 106 5.55 0.75 14.85
C SER A 106 5.02 -0.55 14.20
N GLY A 107 5.80 -1.18 13.31
CA GLY A 107 5.41 -2.43 12.64
C GLY A 107 4.32 -2.27 11.57
N GLY A 108 3.90 -1.04 11.26
CA GLY A 108 2.86 -0.76 10.26
C GLY A 108 3.36 -0.69 8.81
N TYR A 109 4.67 -0.60 8.60
CA TYR A 109 5.26 -0.53 7.28
C TYR A 109 5.94 -1.87 6.94
N GLN A 110 5.47 -2.51 5.86
CA GLN A 110 6.16 -3.64 5.26
C GLN A 110 6.71 -3.22 3.90
N ALA A 111 8.00 -3.39 3.69
CA ALA A 111 8.69 -3.01 2.45
C ALA A 111 8.11 -3.72 1.21
N SER A 112 7.50 -4.90 1.39
CA SER A 112 6.79 -5.64 0.33
C SER A 112 5.62 -4.87 -0.27
N ASP A 113 5.05 -3.91 0.45
CA ASP A 113 3.85 -3.17 0.07
C ASP A 113 4.14 -1.72 -0.38
N GLU A 114 5.40 -1.36 -0.62
CA GLU A 114 5.78 0.03 -0.96
C GLU A 114 5.00 0.61 -2.13
N ASN A 115 4.76 -0.18 -3.19
CA ASN A 115 3.95 0.29 -4.32
C ASN A 115 2.51 0.61 -3.93
N LYS A 116 1.93 -0.15 -3.02
CA LYS A 116 0.61 0.11 -2.47
C LYS A 116 0.59 1.40 -1.65
N TRP A 117 1.59 1.60 -0.80
CA TRP A 117 1.75 2.83 -0.04
C TRP A 117 1.92 4.05 -0.94
N ARG A 118 2.73 3.96 -1.99
CA ARG A 118 2.88 5.03 -2.99
C ARG A 118 1.55 5.40 -3.66
N GLN A 119 0.75 4.42 -4.02
CA GLN A 119 -0.57 4.65 -4.61
C GLN A 119 -1.54 5.29 -3.62
N GLN A 120 -1.56 4.84 -2.37
CA GLN A 120 -2.39 5.41 -1.33
C GLN A 120 -2.01 6.87 -1.04
N ILE A 121 -0.71 7.15 -0.88
CA ILE A 121 -0.20 8.52 -0.69
C ILE A 121 -0.57 9.40 -1.87
N LYS A 122 -0.38 8.93 -3.10
CA LYS A 122 -0.75 9.69 -4.31
C LYS A 122 -2.24 10.01 -4.35
N SER A 123 -3.09 9.04 -3.99
CA SER A 123 -4.54 9.22 -3.92
C SER A 123 -4.94 10.21 -2.82
N SER A 124 -4.31 10.13 -1.65
CA SER A 124 -4.53 11.07 -0.55
C SER A 124 -4.16 12.50 -0.94
N LEU A 125 -2.95 12.71 -1.48
CA LEU A 125 -2.49 14.02 -1.94
C LEU A 125 -3.39 14.60 -3.04
N MET A 126 -3.90 13.74 -3.93
CA MET A 126 -4.84 14.16 -4.98
C MET A 126 -6.18 14.57 -4.39
N LEU A 127 -6.70 13.81 -3.41
CA LEU A 127 -7.92 14.18 -2.69
C LEU A 127 -7.76 15.52 -1.97
N GLU A 128 -6.69 15.70 -1.22
CA GLU A 128 -6.38 16.96 -0.53
C GLU A 128 -6.32 18.15 -1.50
N GLU A 129 -5.63 17.99 -2.64
CA GLU A 129 -5.56 19.03 -3.66
C GLU A 129 -6.92 19.35 -4.26
N LEU A 130 -7.75 18.32 -4.55
CA LEU A 130 -9.10 18.50 -5.06
C LEU A 130 -10.01 19.24 -4.07
N LEU A 131 -9.95 18.89 -2.79
CA LEU A 131 -10.76 19.53 -1.76
C LEU A 131 -10.34 20.98 -1.46
N THR A 132 -9.05 21.28 -1.66
CA THR A 132 -8.48 22.60 -1.36
C THR A 132 -8.21 23.47 -2.59
N ARG A 133 -8.64 23.04 -3.79
CA ARG A 133 -8.37 23.72 -5.06
C ARG A 133 -8.84 25.17 -5.12
N ASP A 134 -9.98 25.46 -4.47
CA ASP A 134 -10.61 26.78 -4.48
C ASP A 134 -10.20 27.64 -3.26
N ALA A 135 -9.40 27.10 -2.35
CA ALA A 135 -8.95 27.81 -1.16
C ALA A 135 -7.95 28.90 -1.50
N LYS A 136 -8.19 30.11 -0.97
CA LYS A 136 -7.34 31.30 -1.19
C LYS A 136 -6.43 31.51 0.01
N ILE A 137 -5.28 30.86 0.02
CA ILE A 137 -4.26 31.03 1.06
C ILE A 137 -3.19 32.00 0.55
N SER A 138 -2.92 33.06 1.31
CA SER A 138 -1.95 34.07 0.90
C SER A 138 -0.50 33.55 1.03
N GLU A 139 0.38 34.03 0.16
CA GLU A 139 1.82 33.72 0.22
C GLU A 139 2.44 34.07 1.58
N LYS A 140 1.93 35.13 2.22
CA LYS A 140 2.38 35.55 3.55
C LYS A 140 2.01 34.52 4.63
N GLU A 141 0.82 33.95 4.57
CA GLU A 141 0.37 32.90 5.51
C GLU A 141 1.21 31.63 5.34
N ILE A 142 1.42 31.18 4.10
CA ILE A 142 2.23 29.99 3.79
C ILE A 142 3.66 30.18 4.30
N LYS A 143 4.28 31.33 4.06
CA LYS A 143 5.62 31.63 4.52
C LYS A 143 5.70 31.72 6.05
N SER A 144 4.72 32.36 6.68
CA SER A 144 4.64 32.44 8.14
C SER A 144 4.50 31.06 8.77
N TYR A 145 3.72 30.17 8.17
CA TYR A 145 3.56 28.79 8.61
C TYR A 145 4.89 28.02 8.54
N TYR A 146 5.59 28.13 7.41
CA TYR A 146 6.90 27.50 7.23
C TYR A 146 7.90 27.95 8.31
N GLU A 147 8.03 29.25 8.53
CA GLU A 147 9.00 29.75 9.51
C GLU A 147 8.67 29.32 10.96
N LYS A 148 7.40 29.22 11.30
CA LYS A 148 6.96 28.75 12.63
C LYS A 148 7.11 27.24 12.84
N ASN A 149 7.04 26.48 11.76
CA ASN A 149 6.99 25.00 11.81
C ASN A 149 8.19 24.37 11.07
N LYS A 150 9.29 25.08 10.93
CA LYS A 150 10.44 24.67 10.10
C LYS A 150 10.97 23.27 10.44
N SER A 151 10.97 22.91 11.73
CA SER A 151 11.41 21.58 12.18
C SER A 151 10.52 20.44 11.67
N GLN A 152 9.23 20.68 11.39
CA GLN A 152 8.31 19.66 10.86
C GLN A 152 8.63 19.29 9.40
N PHE A 153 9.43 20.13 8.71
CA PHE A 153 9.86 19.88 7.34
C PHE A 153 11.29 19.36 7.25
N ASN A 154 11.82 18.86 8.37
CA ASN A 154 13.12 18.21 8.43
C ASN A 154 12.90 16.72 8.53
N LEU A 155 13.43 15.99 7.55
CA LEU A 155 13.48 14.53 7.56
C LEU A 155 14.82 14.12 8.20
N PRO A 156 14.82 13.37 9.32
CA PRO A 156 16.05 12.85 9.89
C PRO A 156 16.62 11.69 9.04
N ASP A 157 17.93 11.46 9.13
CA ASP A 157 18.52 10.21 8.65
C ASP A 157 17.88 9.04 9.37
N SER A 158 17.37 8.08 8.61
CA SER A 158 16.63 6.93 9.16
C SER A 158 17.05 5.64 8.49
N TYR A 159 17.10 4.57 9.27
CA TYR A 159 17.66 3.29 8.89
C TYR A 159 16.62 2.19 9.15
N HIS A 160 16.17 1.51 8.10
CA HIS A 160 15.34 0.30 8.26
C HIS A 160 16.26 -0.87 8.59
N ILE A 161 16.05 -1.48 9.74
CA ILE A 161 16.91 -2.53 10.25
C ILE A 161 16.12 -3.78 10.66
N SER A 162 16.80 -4.93 10.58
CA SER A 162 16.46 -6.09 11.38
C SER A 162 17.57 -6.34 12.41
N GLN A 163 17.20 -6.93 13.56
CA GLN A 163 18.14 -7.23 14.63
C GLN A 163 17.99 -8.64 15.17
N ILE A 164 19.10 -9.23 15.60
CA ILE A 164 19.16 -10.44 16.39
C ILE A 164 19.88 -10.10 17.67
N ILE A 165 19.22 -10.22 18.82
CA ILE A 165 19.83 -9.98 20.13
C ILE A 165 20.04 -11.32 20.83
N VAL A 166 21.27 -11.58 21.26
CA VAL A 166 21.66 -12.81 21.99
C VAL A 166 22.39 -12.46 23.26
N LYS A 167 22.42 -13.38 24.24
CA LYS A 167 22.97 -13.11 25.57
C LYS A 167 24.49 -12.98 25.59
N THR A 168 25.18 -13.73 24.76
CA THR A 168 26.64 -13.83 24.83
C THR A 168 27.32 -13.48 23.52
N LYS A 169 28.58 -12.99 23.63
CA LYS A 169 29.39 -12.73 22.44
C LYS A 169 29.62 -13.99 21.61
N LYS A 170 29.75 -15.16 22.24
CA LYS A 170 29.97 -16.44 21.58
C LYS A 170 28.76 -16.79 20.68
N GLU A 171 27.55 -16.58 21.18
CA GLU A 171 26.31 -16.79 20.40
C GLU A 171 26.23 -15.82 19.23
N ALA A 172 26.61 -14.54 19.44
CA ALA A 172 26.64 -13.54 18.37
C ALA A 172 27.65 -13.91 17.27
N ASP A 173 28.89 -14.28 17.67
CA ASP A 173 29.93 -14.69 16.73
C ASP A 173 29.50 -15.96 15.92
N GLN A 174 28.81 -16.91 16.59
CA GLN A 174 28.26 -18.10 15.92
C GLN A 174 27.14 -17.72 14.94
N THR A 175 26.26 -16.81 15.31
CA THR A 175 25.18 -16.33 14.43
C THR A 175 25.75 -15.64 13.19
N ILE A 176 26.75 -14.78 13.34
CA ILE A 176 27.43 -14.11 12.23
C ILE A 176 28.07 -15.15 11.30
N LYS A 177 28.74 -16.15 11.85
CA LYS A 177 29.34 -17.22 11.04
C LYS A 177 28.30 -17.97 10.21
N GLU A 178 27.12 -18.22 10.74
CA GLU A 178 26.04 -18.89 10.00
C GLU A 178 25.42 -17.98 8.93
N LEU A 179 25.30 -16.67 9.22
CA LEU A 179 24.92 -15.67 8.20
C LEU A 179 25.93 -15.65 7.05
N ASP A 180 27.23 -15.64 7.35
CA ASP A 180 28.31 -15.69 6.35
C ASP A 180 28.30 -16.99 5.52
N GLN A 181 27.72 -18.06 6.06
CA GLN A 181 27.50 -19.34 5.37
C GLN A 181 26.19 -19.39 4.58
N GLY A 182 25.40 -18.32 4.57
CA GLY A 182 24.18 -18.18 3.78
C GLY A 182 22.89 -18.51 4.52
N SER A 183 22.91 -18.62 5.86
CA SER A 183 21.68 -18.75 6.64
C SER A 183 20.83 -17.49 6.53
N SER A 184 19.50 -17.64 6.60
CA SER A 184 18.58 -16.51 6.55
C SER A 184 18.62 -15.72 7.87
N PHE A 185 18.79 -14.40 7.77
CA PHE A 185 18.76 -13.50 8.93
C PHE A 185 17.43 -13.63 9.69
N SER A 186 16.30 -13.64 8.98
CA SER A 186 14.98 -13.73 9.59
C SER A 186 14.75 -15.06 10.33
N VAL A 187 15.24 -16.17 9.78
CA VAL A 187 15.15 -17.48 10.45
C VAL A 187 15.97 -17.49 11.73
N LEU A 188 17.22 -17.02 11.67
CA LEU A 188 18.08 -16.95 12.85
C LEU A 188 17.53 -15.99 13.92
N ALA A 189 16.85 -14.89 13.50
CA ALA A 189 16.17 -14.00 14.42
C ALA A 189 15.05 -14.72 15.16
N MET A 190 14.19 -15.44 14.44
CA MET A 190 13.09 -16.23 15.05
C MET A 190 13.60 -17.34 15.99
N GLU A 191 14.75 -17.95 15.66
CA GLU A 191 15.28 -19.07 16.43
C GLU A 191 16.04 -18.65 17.69
N ARG A 192 16.70 -17.48 17.68
CA ARG A 192 17.73 -17.16 18.69
C ARG A 192 17.59 -15.82 19.37
N SER A 193 16.85 -14.88 18.74
CA SER A 193 16.75 -13.55 19.31
C SER A 193 15.99 -13.57 20.63
N ILE A 194 16.57 -12.95 21.66
CA ILE A 194 15.91 -12.71 22.94
C ILE A 194 15.02 -11.46 22.91
N ASP A 195 15.03 -10.69 21.82
CA ASP A 195 14.11 -9.57 21.64
C ASP A 195 12.76 -10.07 21.15
N GLU A 196 11.87 -10.36 22.08
CA GLU A 196 10.54 -10.91 21.80
C GLU A 196 9.67 -10.01 20.91
N PHE A 197 9.96 -8.70 20.87
CA PHE A 197 9.20 -7.74 20.04
C PHE A 197 9.44 -7.90 18.55
N THR A 198 10.68 -8.24 18.15
CA THR A 198 11.05 -8.33 16.72
C THR A 198 11.30 -9.77 16.28
N ALA A 199 11.64 -10.68 17.18
CA ALA A 199 12.00 -12.07 16.84
C ALA A 199 10.97 -12.75 15.94
N ASN A 200 9.69 -12.71 16.32
CA ASN A 200 8.60 -13.34 15.56
C ASN A 200 8.33 -12.72 14.19
N PHE A 201 8.88 -11.52 13.94
CA PHE A 201 8.82 -10.81 12.66
C PHE A 201 10.15 -10.89 11.91
N GLY A 202 10.96 -11.93 12.16
CA GLY A 202 12.25 -12.11 11.52
C GLY A 202 13.31 -11.07 11.92
N GLY A 203 13.13 -10.46 13.10
CA GLY A 203 14.00 -9.44 13.64
C GLY A 203 13.69 -8.01 13.15
N ASP A 204 12.68 -7.80 12.32
CA ASP A 204 12.36 -6.47 11.77
C ASP A 204 12.03 -5.48 12.90
N ALA A 205 12.90 -4.47 13.06
CA ALA A 205 12.78 -3.42 14.06
C ALA A 205 12.21 -2.11 13.45
N GLY A 206 11.93 -2.10 12.15
CA GLY A 206 11.43 -0.95 11.42
C GLY A 206 12.49 0.14 11.20
N TYR A 207 12.03 1.39 11.04
CA TYR A 207 12.91 2.53 10.85
C TYR A 207 13.32 3.13 12.19
N ILE A 208 14.62 3.33 12.36
CA ILE A 208 15.22 4.00 13.52
C ILE A 208 16.04 5.20 13.06
N ASN A 209 16.22 6.19 13.92
CA ASN A 209 17.05 7.37 13.71
C ASN A 209 17.84 7.72 14.97
N GLU A 210 18.60 8.81 14.93
CA GLU A 210 19.43 9.25 16.07
C GLU A 210 18.61 9.64 17.31
N ASP A 211 17.35 10.02 17.14
CA ASP A 211 16.44 10.42 18.22
C ASP A 211 15.71 9.21 18.86
N THR A 212 15.98 7.99 18.38
CA THR A 212 15.37 6.77 18.91
C THR A 212 15.99 6.39 20.25
N GLU A 213 15.35 6.70 21.35
CA GLU A 213 15.85 6.50 22.72
C GLU A 213 16.21 5.05 23.08
N ARG A 214 15.66 4.09 22.33
CA ARG A 214 15.91 2.64 22.54
C ARG A 214 17.36 2.24 22.27
N TYR A 215 18.08 2.98 21.43
CA TYR A 215 19.41 2.61 20.96
C TYR A 215 20.45 3.62 21.35
N SER A 216 21.62 3.11 21.77
CA SER A 216 22.77 3.98 22.08
C SER A 216 23.33 4.64 20.83
N LYS A 217 24.00 5.77 21.01
CA LYS A 217 24.68 6.46 19.90
C LYS A 217 25.69 5.55 19.20
N SER A 218 26.43 4.74 19.95
CA SER A 218 27.40 3.78 19.38
C SER A 218 26.72 2.72 18.50
N PHE A 219 25.51 2.29 18.86
CA PHE A 219 24.72 1.37 18.05
C PHE A 219 24.33 2.01 16.69
N ILE A 220 23.85 3.26 16.72
CA ILE A 220 23.51 4.00 15.49
C ILE A 220 24.77 4.26 14.63
N ASP A 221 25.91 4.59 15.25
CA ASP A 221 27.17 4.82 14.53
C ASP A 221 27.67 3.57 13.78
N GLU A 222 27.45 2.36 14.33
CA GLU A 222 27.76 1.10 13.65
C GLU A 222 26.85 0.89 12.42
N ILE A 223 25.55 1.21 12.54
CA ILE A 223 24.58 1.07 11.44
C ILE A 223 24.90 2.02 10.29
N LYS A 224 25.33 3.25 10.59
CA LYS A 224 25.72 4.25 9.57
C LYS A 224 26.79 3.75 8.60
N ASN A 225 27.64 2.83 9.06
CA ASN A 225 28.74 2.28 8.28
C ASN A 225 28.31 1.06 7.43
N LEU A 226 27.08 0.55 7.60
CA LEU A 226 26.56 -0.60 6.86
C LEU A 226 26.10 -0.17 5.46
N LYS A 227 26.17 -1.13 4.55
CA LYS A 227 25.50 -1.03 3.23
C LYS A 227 24.17 -1.77 3.28
N PRO A 228 23.14 -1.30 2.56
CA PRO A 228 21.90 -2.06 2.42
C PRO A 228 22.18 -3.51 2.02
N GLY A 229 21.52 -4.47 2.70
CA GLY A 229 21.71 -5.90 2.54
C GLY A 229 22.90 -6.51 3.31
N SER A 230 23.69 -5.70 4.05
CA SER A 230 24.78 -6.21 4.88
C SER A 230 24.42 -6.19 6.38
N TRP A 231 25.14 -6.98 7.18
CA TRP A 231 24.99 -7.04 8.62
C TRP A 231 26.24 -6.59 9.36
N SER A 232 26.05 -6.21 10.62
CA SER A 232 27.10 -5.71 11.51
C SER A 232 27.91 -6.86 12.12
N LYS A 233 29.03 -6.50 12.74
CA LYS A 233 29.66 -7.31 13.78
C LYS A 233 28.78 -7.33 15.03
N ALA A 234 29.14 -8.15 16.02
CA ALA A 234 28.45 -8.17 17.29
C ALA A 234 28.59 -6.83 18.02
N ILE A 235 27.49 -6.13 18.20
CA ILE A 235 27.42 -4.84 18.92
C ILE A 235 27.02 -5.13 20.36
N LYS A 236 27.82 -4.67 21.34
CA LYS A 236 27.50 -4.86 22.74
C LYS A 236 26.34 -3.96 23.16
N MET A 237 25.35 -4.54 23.83
CA MET A 237 24.21 -3.85 24.44
C MET A 237 24.17 -4.15 25.93
N ASP A 238 23.29 -3.48 26.68
CA ASP A 238 23.16 -3.70 28.14
C ASP A 238 22.74 -5.15 28.46
N ASP A 239 21.82 -5.70 27.67
CA ASP A 239 21.25 -7.04 27.89
C ASP A 239 21.90 -8.14 27.04
N GLY A 240 23.00 -7.86 26.32
CA GLY A 240 23.66 -8.86 25.49
C GLY A 240 24.43 -8.29 24.30
N TYR A 241 24.25 -8.92 23.15
CA TYR A 241 24.90 -8.54 21.88
C TYR A 241 23.88 -8.54 20.76
N ALA A 242 23.87 -7.47 19.98
CA ALA A 242 23.05 -7.35 18.78
C ALA A 242 23.87 -7.60 17.51
N ILE A 243 23.25 -8.27 16.54
CA ILE A 243 23.65 -8.29 15.13
C ILE A 243 22.56 -7.56 14.38
N VAL A 244 22.92 -6.58 13.57
CA VAL A 244 21.98 -5.72 12.85
C VAL A 244 22.18 -5.88 11.36
N MET A 245 21.10 -6.08 10.62
CA MET A 245 21.07 -6.02 9.15
C MET A 245 20.41 -4.72 8.70
N LEU A 246 21.08 -3.96 7.84
CA LEU A 246 20.52 -2.77 7.24
C LEU A 246 19.77 -3.15 5.96
N HIS A 247 18.48 -2.78 5.89
CA HIS A 247 17.65 -2.95 4.68
C HIS A 247 17.68 -1.71 3.79
N GLU A 248 17.48 -0.53 4.39
CA GLU A 248 17.37 0.74 3.67
C GLU A 248 17.94 1.89 4.52
N HIS A 249 18.51 2.88 3.87
CA HIS A 249 18.89 4.15 4.46
C HIS A 249 18.11 5.28 3.77
N VAL A 250 17.16 5.88 4.50
CA VAL A 250 16.47 7.10 4.10
C VAL A 250 17.31 8.28 4.56
N ARG A 251 17.92 8.97 3.60
CA ARG A 251 18.77 10.13 3.89
C ARG A 251 17.97 11.29 4.42
N GLY A 252 18.44 11.85 5.50
CA GLY A 252 17.90 13.07 6.08
C GLY A 252 17.91 14.24 5.09
N LYS A 253 16.91 15.09 5.20
CA LYS A 253 16.79 16.26 4.34
C LYS A 253 16.01 17.38 5.01
N GLU A 254 16.58 18.58 5.00
CA GLU A 254 15.85 19.80 5.31
C GLU A 254 15.16 20.31 4.03
N TYR A 255 13.84 20.32 4.04
CA TYR A 255 13.07 20.82 2.90
C TYR A 255 12.96 22.33 2.96
N SER A 256 13.35 22.98 1.87
CA SER A 256 13.21 24.42 1.69
C SER A 256 11.72 24.82 1.56
N TYR A 257 11.43 26.08 1.86
CA TYR A 257 10.09 26.68 1.64
C TYR A 257 9.51 26.35 0.26
N LYS A 258 10.33 26.47 -0.80
CA LYS A 258 9.90 26.23 -2.18
C LYS A 258 9.45 24.76 -2.40
N GLU A 259 10.09 23.82 -1.73
CA GLU A 259 9.79 22.39 -1.88
C GLU A 259 8.51 21.97 -1.16
N VAL A 260 8.14 22.67 -0.09
CA VAL A 260 6.97 22.33 0.74
C VAL A 260 5.82 23.33 0.64
N LYS A 261 5.96 24.39 -0.16
CA LYS A 261 4.95 25.45 -0.32
C LYS A 261 3.54 24.90 -0.61
N ASP A 262 3.43 24.01 -1.59
CA ASP A 262 2.12 23.45 -1.99
C ASP A 262 1.55 22.52 -0.90
N GLN A 263 2.40 21.79 -0.18
CA GLN A 263 2.01 21.01 0.99
C GLN A 263 1.44 21.91 2.08
N ILE A 264 2.15 23.00 2.42
CA ILE A 264 1.70 23.96 3.44
C ILE A 264 0.39 24.62 3.03
N ARG A 265 0.25 25.00 1.75
CA ARG A 265 -1.00 25.56 1.23
C ARG A 265 -2.17 24.60 1.47
N ARG A 266 -2.02 23.34 1.10
CA ARG A 266 -3.05 22.32 1.33
C ARG A 266 -3.35 22.15 2.81
N GLN A 267 -2.33 22.05 3.63
CA GLN A 267 -2.48 21.86 5.08
C GLN A 267 -3.26 23.02 5.72
N ILE A 268 -2.89 24.28 5.45
CA ILE A 268 -3.63 25.44 5.96
C ILE A 268 -5.08 25.43 5.46
N ALA A 269 -5.29 25.07 4.18
CA ALA A 269 -6.62 25.02 3.61
C ALA A 269 -7.49 23.91 4.25
N LEU A 270 -6.92 22.75 4.52
CA LEU A 270 -7.60 21.64 5.22
C LEU A 270 -7.93 22.01 6.67
N GLU A 271 -7.03 22.71 7.37
CA GLU A 271 -7.25 23.20 8.73
C GLU A 271 -8.39 24.23 8.81
N GLN A 272 -8.69 24.93 7.69
CA GLN A 272 -9.80 25.89 7.58
C GLN A 272 -11.14 25.26 7.17
N MET A 273 -11.14 23.94 6.86
CA MET A 273 -12.36 23.25 6.49
C MET A 273 -13.17 22.83 7.72
N ASP A 274 -14.47 23.09 7.71
CA ASP A 274 -15.40 22.66 8.77
C ASP A 274 -15.84 21.19 8.61
N THR A 275 -15.46 20.53 7.49
CA THR A 275 -15.90 19.18 7.15
C THR A 275 -14.72 18.19 7.14
N PRO A 276 -14.97 16.93 7.51
CA PRO A 276 -13.92 15.90 7.44
C PRO A 276 -13.36 15.73 6.02
N VAL A 277 -12.06 15.45 5.93
CA VAL A 277 -11.40 15.11 4.66
C VAL A 277 -11.95 13.77 4.16
N SER A 278 -12.73 13.80 3.08
CA SER A 278 -13.33 12.61 2.48
C SER A 278 -13.65 12.83 1.00
N ALA A 279 -13.82 11.75 0.24
CA ALA A 279 -14.20 11.83 -1.17
C ALA A 279 -15.70 12.13 -1.38
N ARG A 280 -16.52 12.19 -0.32
CA ARG A 280 -17.97 12.39 -0.40
C ARG A 280 -18.41 13.64 -1.19
N PRO A 281 -17.82 14.83 -1.00
CA PRO A 281 -18.16 16.00 -1.82
C PRO A 281 -17.98 15.72 -3.33
N LEU A 282 -16.94 14.98 -3.69
CA LEU A 282 -16.67 14.62 -5.10
C LEU A 282 -17.69 13.61 -5.65
N TRP A 283 -18.29 12.75 -4.81
CA TRP A 283 -19.38 11.87 -5.24
C TRP A 283 -20.55 12.67 -5.77
N ASN A 284 -20.93 13.73 -5.09
CA ASN A 284 -22.02 14.60 -5.51
C ASN A 284 -21.69 15.36 -6.79
N GLU A 285 -20.42 15.82 -6.94
CA GLU A 285 -19.95 16.51 -8.15
C GLU A 285 -19.90 15.63 -9.41
N LEU A 286 -19.83 14.30 -9.21
CA LEU A 286 -19.70 13.31 -10.29
C LEU A 286 -20.94 12.42 -10.42
N ASP A 287 -22.06 12.78 -9.74
CA ASP A 287 -23.32 12.06 -9.79
C ASP A 287 -23.19 10.55 -9.57
N VAL A 288 -22.47 10.15 -8.50
CA VAL A 288 -22.21 8.74 -8.21
C VAL A 288 -23.48 8.02 -7.79
N GLU A 289 -23.85 7.01 -8.57
CA GLU A 289 -24.87 6.02 -8.23
C GLU A 289 -24.19 4.69 -7.85
N TRP A 290 -24.64 4.05 -6.80
CA TRP A 290 -24.06 2.80 -6.36
C TRP A 290 -25.10 1.81 -5.81
N PHE A 291 -24.71 0.55 -5.70
CA PHE A 291 -25.59 -0.57 -5.36
C PHE A 291 -26.36 -0.37 -4.03
N TYR A 292 -25.75 0.27 -3.03
CA TYR A 292 -26.34 0.48 -1.70
C TYR A 292 -27.17 1.77 -1.57
N GLY A 293 -27.61 2.39 -2.66
CA GLY A 293 -28.53 3.53 -2.70
C GLY A 293 -27.88 4.86 -3.07
N LYS A 294 -28.71 5.93 -3.12
CA LYS A 294 -28.21 7.29 -3.35
C LYS A 294 -27.47 7.79 -2.13
N THR A 295 -26.45 8.62 -2.38
CA THR A 295 -25.69 9.29 -1.33
C THR A 295 -26.63 10.23 -0.57
N GLU A 296 -26.98 9.92 0.69
CA GLU A 296 -27.69 10.89 1.51
C GLU A 296 -26.76 12.08 1.73
N ALA A 297 -27.18 13.25 1.27
CA ALA A 297 -26.54 14.52 1.59
C ALA A 297 -26.83 14.80 3.07
N HIS A 298 -25.82 14.76 3.92
CA HIS A 298 -25.84 15.31 5.26
C HIS A 298 -25.07 16.60 5.29
#